data_b19006fa771e86524d056786aef66910
#
_entry.id   b19006fa771e86524d056786aef66910
#
_cell.length_a   1.000
_cell.length_b   1.000
_cell.length_c   1.000
_cell.angle_alpha   90.00
_cell.angle_beta   90.00
_cell.angle_gamma   90.00
#
_symmetry.space_group_name_H-M   'P 1'
#
loop_
_entity.id
_entity.type
_entity.pdbx_description
1 polymer ?
#
loop_
_entity_poly.entity_id
_entity_poly.type
_entity_poly.pdbx_seq_one_letter_code
_entity_poly.pdbx_strand_id
1 'polypeptide(L)'
;MFERAQVDRIASRMTERDNPLIQVVVGPRQTGKSTMIAQALKKSSVTNHFVSADDAIVPSASWLQTEWQQARNLARDTQAPVVLVVDEIQKVPNWSVAVKSLYDADRRNLVEVKPVLSGSSVLLHKGLEDSLMGRFELIRSPHWSLSECSKAFGFTLDDYLFYGGYPGAARFAGDTVRWASYMRDAIIEPTISQDILALEDVRKPALMRALFRLGALYSAQELSYNKMLGQLQDAGNTTTLAHYLDLLSKAGMLTGLPRFSDKETDRRKSSPRFMVYDTSLMTAISDKGRERLIGEPDLRGHLVESSVGARLIARGADEGFDVMWWRDGNEEVDFVLRKGTALVAIEVKSSHESGQSGMASFLQKNPQARRIIVGGASQGACTVEEFLLDEVPLFGRA
;
A
#
# COMPACT_ATOMS: atom_id res chain seq x y z
N MET A 1 -13.49 5.42 -18.69
CA MET A 1 -12.71 5.53 -17.42
C MET A 1 -12.02 4.21 -17.23
N PHE A 2 -10.74 4.20 -16.87
CA PHE A 2 -9.96 2.97 -16.65
C PHE A 2 -10.55 2.14 -15.50
N GLU A 3 -10.64 0.82 -15.67
CA GLU A 3 -11.06 -0.12 -14.63
C GLU A 3 -9.86 -0.92 -14.14
N ARG A 4 -9.63 -0.92 -12.84
CA ARG A 4 -8.60 -1.72 -12.18
C ARG A 4 -9.09 -3.17 -12.00
N ALA A 5 -8.17 -4.13 -11.93
CA ALA A 5 -8.51 -5.54 -11.73
C ALA A 5 -9.35 -5.80 -10.46
N GLN A 6 -9.19 -4.97 -9.42
CA GLN A 6 -9.99 -5.05 -8.20
C GLN A 6 -11.49 -4.82 -8.44
N VAL A 7 -11.88 -4.08 -9.50
CA VAL A 7 -13.30 -3.86 -9.85
C VAL A 7 -14.01 -5.19 -10.11
N ASP A 8 -13.37 -6.09 -10.87
CA ASP A 8 -13.92 -7.42 -11.14
C ASP A 8 -14.05 -8.25 -9.88
N ARG A 9 -13.04 -8.20 -9.02
CA ARG A 9 -13.06 -8.90 -7.74
C ARG A 9 -14.19 -8.38 -6.84
N ILE A 10 -14.34 -7.05 -6.70
CA ILE A 10 -15.42 -6.45 -5.90
C ILE A 10 -16.79 -6.84 -6.48
N ALA A 11 -16.99 -6.71 -7.80
CA ALA A 11 -18.25 -7.05 -8.47
C ALA A 11 -18.61 -8.54 -8.30
N SER A 12 -17.64 -9.43 -8.45
CA SER A 12 -17.81 -10.87 -8.20
C SER A 12 -18.29 -11.14 -6.78
N ARG A 13 -17.67 -10.51 -5.78
CA ARG A 13 -18.06 -10.69 -4.37
C ARG A 13 -19.45 -10.13 -4.05
N MET A 14 -19.86 -9.05 -4.70
CA MET A 14 -21.20 -8.48 -4.55
C MET A 14 -22.30 -9.45 -5.02
N THR A 15 -22.01 -10.26 -6.06
CA THR A 15 -22.98 -11.21 -6.65
C THR A 15 -22.90 -12.62 -6.07
N GLU A 16 -21.85 -12.96 -5.35
CA GLU A 16 -21.62 -14.29 -4.78
C GLU A 16 -22.70 -14.64 -3.74
N ARG A 17 -23.49 -15.70 -3.99
CA ARG A 17 -24.64 -16.06 -3.13
C ARG A 17 -24.23 -16.69 -1.80
N ASP A 18 -23.18 -17.50 -1.82
CA ASP A 18 -22.75 -18.30 -0.66
C ASP A 18 -21.67 -17.63 0.20
N ASN A 19 -21.21 -16.44 -0.16
CA ASN A 19 -20.24 -15.69 0.61
C ASN A 19 -20.92 -14.65 1.51
N PRO A 20 -21.00 -14.92 2.80
CA PRO A 20 -21.61 -13.99 3.74
C PRO A 20 -20.66 -12.92 4.24
N LEU A 21 -19.38 -12.88 3.80
CA LEU A 21 -18.37 -12.02 4.39
C LEU A 21 -18.59 -10.55 4.04
N ILE A 22 -18.31 -9.68 5.01
CA ILE A 22 -18.21 -8.23 4.83
C ILE A 22 -17.02 -7.98 3.91
N GLN A 23 -17.23 -7.27 2.80
CA GLN A 23 -16.14 -6.87 1.92
C GLN A 23 -15.53 -5.57 2.44
N VAL A 24 -14.23 -5.54 2.69
CA VAL A 24 -13.54 -4.35 3.18
C VAL A 24 -12.49 -3.91 2.15
N VAL A 25 -12.75 -2.79 1.50
CA VAL A 25 -11.86 -2.20 0.50
C VAL A 25 -10.91 -1.22 1.19
N VAL A 26 -9.64 -1.62 1.33
CA VAL A 26 -8.62 -0.85 2.04
C VAL A 26 -7.50 -0.39 1.10
N GLY A 27 -6.91 0.75 1.39
CA GLY A 27 -5.75 1.26 0.66
C GLY A 27 -5.44 2.70 1.04
N PRO A 28 -4.30 3.23 0.61
CA PRO A 28 -3.92 4.61 0.84
C PRO A 28 -4.99 5.59 0.36
N ARG A 29 -4.92 6.83 0.83
CA ARG A 29 -5.76 7.91 0.29
C ARG A 29 -5.55 8.06 -1.21
N GLN A 30 -6.60 8.50 -1.93
CA GLN A 30 -6.52 8.90 -3.35
C GLN A 30 -6.11 7.78 -4.32
N THR A 31 -6.21 6.50 -3.94
CA THR A 31 -5.96 5.36 -4.85
C THR A 31 -7.20 4.94 -5.67
N GLY A 32 -8.34 5.63 -5.47
CA GLY A 32 -9.57 5.42 -6.24
C GLY A 32 -10.52 4.36 -5.69
N LYS A 33 -10.53 4.10 -4.38
CA LYS A 33 -11.40 3.09 -3.72
C LYS A 33 -12.89 3.29 -4.04
N SER A 34 -13.43 4.49 -3.77
CA SER A 34 -14.84 4.82 -4.01
C SER A 34 -15.21 4.70 -5.49
N THR A 35 -14.28 5.09 -6.40
CA THR A 35 -14.45 4.92 -7.85
C THR A 35 -14.55 3.44 -8.25
N MET A 36 -13.66 2.59 -7.71
CA MET A 36 -13.71 1.15 -7.99
C MET A 36 -15.00 0.50 -7.49
N ILE A 37 -15.48 0.89 -6.31
CA ILE A 37 -16.75 0.40 -5.76
C ILE A 37 -17.91 0.83 -6.66
N ALA A 38 -17.95 2.10 -7.09
CA ALA A 38 -18.97 2.59 -8.01
C ALA A 38 -18.95 1.87 -9.37
N GLN A 39 -17.75 1.59 -9.91
CA GLN A 39 -17.60 0.79 -11.14
C GLN A 39 -18.09 -0.66 -10.92
N ALA A 40 -17.78 -1.28 -9.79
CA ALA A 40 -18.22 -2.62 -9.45
C ALA A 40 -19.73 -2.72 -9.29
N LEU A 41 -20.38 -1.74 -8.65
CA LEU A 41 -21.84 -1.65 -8.55
C LEU A 41 -22.49 -1.56 -9.93
N LYS A 42 -21.95 -0.68 -10.80
CA LYS A 42 -22.44 -0.56 -12.18
C LYS A 42 -22.29 -1.86 -12.96
N LYS A 43 -21.16 -2.56 -12.80
CA LYS A 43 -20.84 -3.81 -13.50
C LYS A 43 -21.69 -4.98 -13.04
N SER A 44 -21.92 -5.10 -11.73
CA SER A 44 -22.71 -6.17 -11.13
C SER A 44 -24.22 -5.97 -11.28
N SER A 45 -24.68 -4.74 -11.54
CA SER A 45 -26.11 -4.38 -11.64
C SER A 45 -26.93 -4.82 -10.43
N VAL A 46 -26.33 -4.94 -9.26
CA VAL A 46 -27.01 -5.35 -8.02
C VAL A 46 -27.78 -4.18 -7.42
N THR A 47 -28.91 -4.48 -6.76
CA THR A 47 -29.60 -3.51 -5.93
C THR A 47 -28.67 -3.04 -4.82
N ASN A 48 -28.52 -1.74 -4.65
CA ASN A 48 -27.55 -1.20 -3.70
C ASN A 48 -28.06 0.05 -2.99
N HIS A 49 -27.48 0.29 -1.81
CA HIS A 49 -27.58 1.52 -1.05
C HIS A 49 -26.17 2.02 -0.77
N PHE A 50 -25.78 3.14 -1.40
CA PHE A 50 -24.44 3.72 -1.27
C PHE A 50 -24.51 4.96 -0.40
N VAL A 51 -23.73 4.99 0.69
CA VAL A 51 -23.61 6.13 1.59
C VAL A 51 -22.15 6.40 1.91
N SER A 52 -21.82 7.66 2.21
CA SER A 52 -20.50 8.06 2.67
C SER A 52 -20.61 8.70 4.05
N ALA A 53 -19.73 8.31 4.96
CA ALA A 53 -19.65 8.97 6.26
C ALA A 53 -19.14 10.42 6.17
N ASP A 54 -18.56 10.81 5.02
CA ASP A 54 -18.18 12.21 4.73
C ASP A 54 -19.38 13.11 4.51
N ASP A 55 -20.48 12.56 3.98
CA ASP A 55 -21.69 13.32 3.69
C ASP A 55 -22.60 13.45 4.93
N ALA A 56 -22.31 12.68 5.98
CA ALA A 56 -23.07 12.73 7.22
C ALA A 56 -22.74 14.01 8.02
N ILE A 57 -23.76 14.74 8.46
CA ILE A 57 -23.57 15.91 9.34
C ILE A 57 -22.83 15.51 10.62
N VAL A 58 -23.23 14.38 11.22
CA VAL A 58 -22.55 13.74 12.35
C VAL A 58 -22.49 12.24 12.10
N PRO A 59 -21.37 11.72 11.63
CA PRO A 59 -21.20 10.27 11.47
C PRO A 59 -21.21 9.60 12.85
N SER A 60 -22.19 8.76 13.12
CA SER A 60 -22.40 8.11 14.41
C SER A 60 -22.93 6.69 14.24
N ALA A 61 -22.91 5.89 15.32
CA ALA A 61 -23.50 4.56 15.31
C ALA A 61 -25.00 4.59 14.99
N SER A 62 -25.72 5.62 15.43
CA SER A 62 -27.15 5.79 15.10
C SER A 62 -27.38 6.14 13.62
N TRP A 63 -26.53 6.98 13.03
CA TRP A 63 -26.53 7.22 11.59
C TRP A 63 -26.32 5.90 10.83
N LEU A 64 -25.31 5.13 11.18
CA LEU A 64 -25.03 3.85 10.55
C LEU A 64 -26.19 2.86 10.69
N GLN A 65 -26.87 2.82 11.85
CA GLN A 65 -28.07 2.01 12.05
C GLN A 65 -29.21 2.43 11.12
N THR A 66 -29.40 3.72 10.90
CA THR A 66 -30.42 4.26 10.01
C THR A 66 -30.15 3.83 8.57
N GLU A 67 -28.91 4.01 8.09
CA GLU A 67 -28.54 3.62 6.72
C GLU A 67 -28.63 2.10 6.52
N TRP A 68 -28.24 1.33 7.52
CA TRP A 68 -28.39 -0.12 7.50
C TRP A 68 -29.86 -0.55 7.45
N GLN A 69 -30.74 0.14 8.19
CA GLN A 69 -32.17 -0.14 8.16
C GLN A 69 -32.79 0.21 6.80
N GLN A 70 -32.32 1.24 6.11
CA GLN A 70 -32.74 1.53 4.73
C GLN A 70 -32.36 0.39 3.78
N ALA A 71 -31.14 -0.15 3.88
CA ALA A 71 -30.75 -1.30 3.10
C ALA A 71 -31.62 -2.56 3.39
N ARG A 72 -31.98 -2.79 4.66
CA ARG A 72 -32.89 -3.88 5.05
C ARG A 72 -34.30 -3.70 4.45
N ASN A 73 -34.80 -2.48 4.48
CA ASN A 73 -36.12 -2.18 3.89
C ASN A 73 -36.07 -2.43 2.38
N LEU A 74 -35.04 -1.96 1.70
CA LEU A 74 -34.83 -2.19 0.28
C LEU A 74 -34.73 -3.69 -0.06
N ALA A 75 -34.06 -4.50 0.77
CA ALA A 75 -34.01 -5.95 0.59
C ALA A 75 -35.36 -6.63 0.72
N ARG A 76 -36.20 -6.16 1.65
CA ARG A 76 -37.60 -6.66 1.79
C ARG A 76 -38.48 -6.27 0.61
N ASP A 77 -38.38 -5.01 0.17
CA ASP A 77 -39.21 -4.47 -0.91
C ASP A 77 -38.90 -5.13 -2.25
N THR A 78 -37.61 -5.40 -2.50
CA THR A 78 -37.14 -6.04 -3.74
C THR A 78 -37.14 -7.57 -3.68
N GLN A 79 -37.28 -8.16 -2.50
CA GLN A 79 -37.14 -9.60 -2.26
C GLN A 79 -35.82 -10.16 -2.84
N ALA A 80 -34.76 -9.37 -2.77
CA ALA A 80 -33.42 -9.67 -3.33
C ALA A 80 -32.30 -9.18 -2.41
N PRO A 81 -31.10 -9.78 -2.50
CA PRO A 81 -29.94 -9.28 -1.78
C PRO A 81 -29.63 -7.82 -2.14
N VAL A 82 -29.30 -7.03 -1.13
CA VAL A 82 -28.91 -5.62 -1.29
C VAL A 82 -27.47 -5.41 -0.85
N VAL A 83 -26.69 -4.75 -1.68
CA VAL A 83 -25.34 -4.32 -1.32
C VAL A 83 -25.43 -2.98 -0.58
N LEU A 84 -25.00 -2.96 0.68
CA LEU A 84 -24.84 -1.72 1.45
C LEU A 84 -23.38 -1.29 1.37
N VAL A 85 -23.12 -0.18 0.69
CA VAL A 85 -21.78 0.44 0.67
C VAL A 85 -21.72 1.55 1.71
N VAL A 86 -20.73 1.47 2.60
CA VAL A 86 -20.41 2.55 3.54
C VAL A 86 -18.98 3.00 3.29
N ASP A 87 -18.85 4.14 2.61
CA ASP A 87 -17.55 4.75 2.32
C ASP A 87 -17.07 5.59 3.51
N GLU A 88 -15.73 5.64 3.71
CA GLU A 88 -15.05 6.33 4.83
C GLU A 88 -15.61 5.91 6.21
N ILE A 89 -15.92 4.61 6.37
CA ILE A 89 -16.57 4.04 7.57
C ILE A 89 -15.83 4.39 8.87
N GLN A 90 -14.50 4.57 8.83
CA GLN A 90 -13.69 4.91 9.99
C GLN A 90 -14.04 6.26 10.63
N LYS A 91 -14.79 7.12 9.96
CA LYS A 91 -15.29 8.38 10.53
C LYS A 91 -16.42 8.16 11.54
N VAL A 92 -17.04 6.98 11.52
CA VAL A 92 -18.05 6.58 12.52
C VAL A 92 -17.34 6.09 13.79
N PRO A 93 -17.48 6.74 14.93
CA PRO A 93 -16.91 6.27 16.20
C PRO A 93 -17.37 4.85 16.52
N ASN A 94 -16.46 3.98 16.94
CA ASN A 94 -16.72 2.57 17.29
C ASN A 94 -17.44 1.79 16.17
N TRP A 95 -17.19 2.13 14.92
CA TRP A 95 -17.86 1.56 13.75
C TRP A 95 -17.82 0.04 13.70
N SER A 96 -16.71 -0.59 14.09
CA SER A 96 -16.53 -2.05 14.01
C SER A 96 -17.47 -2.81 14.95
N VAL A 97 -17.74 -2.26 16.14
CA VAL A 97 -18.71 -2.81 17.09
C VAL A 97 -20.13 -2.67 16.56
N ALA A 98 -20.45 -1.50 15.98
CA ALA A 98 -21.78 -1.25 15.39
C ALA A 98 -22.02 -2.17 14.18
N VAL A 99 -21.06 -2.24 13.25
CA VAL A 99 -21.12 -3.15 12.09
C VAL A 99 -21.30 -4.59 12.52
N LYS A 100 -20.49 -5.07 13.49
CA LYS A 100 -20.62 -6.44 14.03
C LYS A 100 -22.04 -6.72 14.52
N SER A 101 -22.58 -5.83 15.33
CA SER A 101 -23.93 -6.00 15.91
C SER A 101 -25.01 -6.09 14.82
N LEU A 102 -24.96 -5.20 13.83
CA LEU A 102 -25.91 -5.13 12.73
C LEU A 102 -25.80 -6.35 11.81
N TYR A 103 -24.58 -6.71 11.44
CA TYR A 103 -24.27 -7.86 10.61
C TYR A 103 -24.70 -9.19 11.27
N ASP A 104 -24.36 -9.41 12.55
CA ASP A 104 -24.74 -10.62 13.29
C ASP A 104 -26.28 -10.69 13.45
N ALA A 105 -26.98 -9.55 13.57
CA ALA A 105 -28.44 -9.51 13.59
C ALA A 105 -29.05 -9.94 12.25
N ASP A 106 -28.52 -9.46 11.12
CA ASP A 106 -28.98 -9.85 9.78
C ASP A 106 -28.78 -11.35 9.55
N ARG A 107 -27.64 -11.90 9.96
CA ARG A 107 -27.35 -13.33 9.85
C ARG A 107 -28.37 -14.18 10.63
N ARG A 108 -28.73 -13.77 11.87
CA ARG A 108 -29.73 -14.48 12.67
C ARG A 108 -31.13 -14.40 12.09
N ASN A 109 -31.47 -13.27 11.45
CA ASN A 109 -32.81 -13.02 10.92
C ASN A 109 -32.94 -13.34 9.42
N LEU A 110 -31.90 -13.92 8.80
CA LEU A 110 -31.84 -14.26 7.37
C LEU A 110 -32.14 -13.07 6.44
N VAL A 111 -31.68 -11.87 6.82
CA VAL A 111 -31.79 -10.67 5.99
C VAL A 111 -30.57 -10.57 5.09
N GLU A 112 -30.78 -10.47 3.78
CA GLU A 112 -29.71 -10.49 2.79
C GLU A 112 -29.15 -9.08 2.50
N VAL A 113 -28.50 -8.46 3.49
CA VAL A 113 -27.69 -7.26 3.31
C VAL A 113 -26.23 -7.68 3.20
N LYS A 114 -25.56 -7.26 2.12
CA LYS A 114 -24.14 -7.50 1.84
C LYS A 114 -23.34 -6.23 2.06
N PRO A 115 -22.63 -6.10 3.19
CA PRO A 115 -21.87 -4.88 3.46
C PRO A 115 -20.56 -4.82 2.65
N VAL A 116 -20.32 -3.66 2.05
CA VAL A 116 -19.05 -3.26 1.45
C VAL A 116 -18.57 -2.01 2.16
N LEU A 117 -17.51 -2.13 2.92
CA LEU A 117 -16.94 -1.04 3.69
C LEU A 117 -15.68 -0.52 3.00
N SER A 118 -15.47 0.78 2.97
CA SER A 118 -14.23 1.36 2.46
C SER A 118 -13.69 2.44 3.38
N GLY A 119 -12.37 2.65 3.27
CA GLY A 119 -11.68 3.68 4.03
C GLY A 119 -10.17 3.61 3.90
N SER A 120 -9.48 4.53 4.57
CA SER A 120 -8.01 4.52 4.60
C SER A 120 -7.48 3.34 5.44
N SER A 121 -6.38 2.72 4.98
CA SER A 121 -5.85 1.51 5.59
C SER A 121 -5.47 1.67 7.06
N VAL A 122 -4.89 2.81 7.44
CA VAL A 122 -4.48 3.07 8.82
C VAL A 122 -5.66 2.97 9.78
N LEU A 123 -6.77 3.60 9.38
CA LEU A 123 -7.96 3.79 10.23
C LEU A 123 -8.78 2.50 10.37
N LEU A 124 -8.73 1.64 9.36
CA LEU A 124 -9.53 0.42 9.35
C LEU A 124 -8.86 -0.72 10.13
N HIS A 125 -7.53 -0.83 10.12
CA HIS A 125 -6.83 -1.96 10.76
C HIS A 125 -7.23 -2.16 12.23
N LYS A 126 -7.27 -1.11 13.04
CA LYS A 126 -7.63 -1.20 14.46
C LYS A 126 -9.03 -1.78 14.68
N GLY A 127 -10.03 -1.34 13.92
CA GLY A 127 -11.41 -1.83 14.06
C GLY A 127 -11.60 -3.27 13.58
N LEU A 128 -10.86 -3.69 12.56
CA LEU A 128 -10.94 -5.04 12.01
C LEU A 128 -10.38 -6.09 12.97
N GLU A 129 -9.24 -5.81 13.60
CA GLU A 129 -8.58 -6.71 14.53
C GLU A 129 -9.41 -6.94 15.81
N ASP A 130 -10.08 -5.89 16.30
CA ASP A 130 -10.77 -5.95 17.61
C ASP A 130 -12.15 -6.63 17.52
N SER A 131 -12.94 -6.39 16.49
CA SER A 131 -14.37 -6.74 16.52
C SER A 131 -14.86 -7.62 15.37
N LEU A 132 -14.26 -7.57 14.20
CA LEU A 132 -14.78 -8.22 12.97
C LEU A 132 -14.05 -9.52 12.60
N MET A 133 -13.18 -10.04 13.45
CA MET A 133 -12.41 -11.26 13.18
C MET A 133 -13.34 -12.40 12.68
N GLY A 134 -12.97 -13.01 11.54
CA GLY A 134 -13.73 -14.09 10.92
C GLY A 134 -14.99 -13.67 10.15
N ARG A 135 -15.28 -12.34 10.03
CA ARG A 135 -16.48 -11.82 9.38
C ARG A 135 -16.22 -11.04 8.11
N PHE A 136 -14.97 -10.81 7.73
CA PHE A 136 -14.63 -9.96 6.60
C PHE A 136 -13.61 -10.59 5.66
N GLU A 137 -13.60 -10.12 4.43
CA GLU A 137 -12.56 -10.34 3.43
C GLU A 137 -11.97 -8.98 3.02
N LEU A 138 -10.63 -8.91 2.95
CA LEU A 138 -9.92 -7.70 2.53
C LEU A 138 -9.72 -7.67 1.02
N ILE A 139 -10.07 -6.55 0.42
CA ILE A 139 -9.73 -6.21 -0.96
C ILE A 139 -8.78 -5.01 -0.91
N ARG A 140 -7.52 -5.25 -1.24
CA ARG A 140 -6.50 -4.21 -1.19
C ARG A 140 -6.50 -3.36 -2.45
N SER A 141 -6.44 -2.04 -2.27
CA SER A 141 -6.26 -1.04 -3.32
C SER A 141 -4.89 -0.37 -3.16
N PRO A 142 -3.80 -1.01 -3.61
CA PRO A 142 -2.47 -0.40 -3.54
C PRO A 142 -2.36 0.81 -4.46
N HIS A 143 -1.24 1.52 -4.41
CA HIS A 143 -0.87 2.50 -5.43
C HIS A 143 -0.94 1.86 -6.82
N TRP A 144 -1.20 2.66 -7.84
CA TRP A 144 -1.33 2.16 -9.20
C TRP A 144 0.03 1.68 -9.72
N SER A 145 0.03 0.56 -10.41
CA SER A 145 1.23 0.00 -11.04
C SER A 145 1.59 0.74 -12.32
N LEU A 146 2.81 0.53 -12.83
CA LEU A 146 3.22 1.03 -14.16
C LEU A 146 2.21 0.61 -15.24
N SER A 147 1.78 -0.66 -15.24
CA SER A 147 0.78 -1.16 -16.20
C SER A 147 -0.54 -0.37 -16.14
N GLU A 148 -1.03 -0.05 -14.93
CA GLU A 148 -2.26 0.73 -14.75
C GLU A 148 -2.06 2.19 -15.19
N CYS A 149 -0.93 2.82 -14.80
CA CYS A 149 -0.61 4.20 -15.16
C CYS A 149 -0.35 4.37 -16.67
N SER A 150 0.34 3.42 -17.30
CA SER A 150 0.57 3.42 -18.74
C SER A 150 -0.74 3.32 -19.52
N LYS A 151 -1.64 2.40 -19.14
CA LYS A 151 -2.94 2.22 -19.80
C LYS A 151 -3.90 3.38 -19.56
N ALA A 152 -3.89 3.98 -18.36
CA ALA A 152 -4.85 5.02 -17.99
C ALA A 152 -4.40 6.42 -18.39
N PHE A 153 -3.10 6.72 -18.32
CA PHE A 153 -2.53 8.06 -18.46
C PHE A 153 -1.47 8.16 -19.56
N GLY A 154 -1.06 7.05 -20.18
CA GLY A 154 0.02 7.02 -21.18
C GLY A 154 1.41 7.20 -20.58
N PHE A 155 1.60 6.93 -19.29
CA PHE A 155 2.90 7.09 -18.64
C PHE A 155 3.95 6.16 -19.23
N THR A 156 5.11 6.72 -19.54
CA THR A 156 6.34 5.98 -19.78
C THR A 156 6.94 5.49 -18.45
N LEU A 157 7.96 4.66 -18.51
CA LEU A 157 8.72 4.27 -17.32
C LEU A 157 9.24 5.49 -16.55
N ASP A 158 9.83 6.47 -17.24
CA ASP A 158 10.40 7.66 -16.61
C ASP A 158 9.33 8.56 -15.99
N ASP A 159 8.13 8.64 -16.60
CA ASP A 159 6.99 9.32 -15.99
C ASP A 159 6.55 8.62 -14.71
N TYR A 160 6.45 7.30 -14.73
CA TYR A 160 6.05 6.52 -13.56
C TYR A 160 7.09 6.61 -12.43
N LEU A 161 8.37 6.53 -12.76
CA LEU A 161 9.45 6.69 -11.77
C LEU A 161 9.38 8.04 -11.05
N PHE A 162 8.98 9.10 -11.76
CA PHE A 162 8.89 10.45 -11.20
C PHE A 162 7.53 10.75 -10.59
N TYR A 163 6.44 10.59 -11.35
CA TYR A 163 5.08 10.97 -10.93
C TYR A 163 4.38 9.92 -10.06
N GLY A 164 4.85 8.67 -10.05
CA GLY A 164 4.30 7.57 -9.27
C GLY A 164 2.92 7.12 -9.69
N GLY A 165 2.24 6.42 -8.77
CA GLY A 165 0.97 5.75 -8.98
C GLY A 165 -0.23 6.38 -8.24
N TYR A 166 -0.25 7.71 -8.04
CA TYR A 166 -1.43 8.42 -7.52
C TYR A 166 -2.30 8.97 -8.66
N PRO A 167 -3.47 8.36 -8.95
CA PRO A 167 -4.28 8.75 -10.11
C PRO A 167 -4.78 10.20 -10.05
N GLY A 168 -5.03 10.73 -8.85
CA GLY A 168 -5.43 12.14 -8.68
C GLY A 168 -4.33 13.13 -9.05
N ALA A 169 -3.06 12.75 -8.90
CA ALA A 169 -1.91 13.57 -9.25
C ALA A 169 -1.54 13.50 -10.75
N ALA A 170 -1.90 12.40 -11.42
CA ALA A 170 -1.54 12.16 -12.83
C ALA A 170 -2.00 13.28 -13.78
N ARG A 171 -3.12 13.95 -13.50
CA ARG A 171 -3.61 15.10 -14.28
C ARG A 171 -2.70 16.31 -14.28
N PHE A 172 -1.74 16.37 -13.38
CA PHE A 172 -0.74 17.44 -13.30
C PHE A 172 0.61 17.01 -13.89
N ALA A 173 0.71 15.82 -14.47
CA ALA A 173 1.91 15.39 -15.19
C ALA A 173 2.21 16.38 -16.31
N GLY A 174 3.48 16.80 -16.41
CA GLY A 174 3.90 17.89 -17.32
C GLY A 174 4.08 19.25 -16.65
N ASP A 175 3.41 19.51 -15.52
CA ASP A 175 3.66 20.67 -14.65
C ASP A 175 4.20 20.20 -13.30
N THR A 176 5.50 20.04 -13.23
CA THR A 176 6.18 19.43 -12.05
C THR A 176 5.98 20.25 -10.78
N VAL A 177 5.86 21.57 -10.87
CA VAL A 177 5.67 22.45 -9.71
C VAL A 177 4.27 22.26 -9.14
N ARG A 178 3.26 22.30 -9.99
CA ARG A 178 1.86 22.10 -9.60
C ARG A 178 1.62 20.69 -9.10
N TRP A 179 2.22 19.70 -9.76
CA TRP A 179 2.16 18.30 -9.32
C TRP A 179 2.77 18.11 -7.92
N ALA A 180 3.97 18.66 -7.69
CA ALA A 180 4.64 18.54 -6.39
C ALA A 180 3.86 19.26 -5.27
N SER A 181 3.26 20.44 -5.55
CA SER A 181 2.38 21.10 -4.59
C SER A 181 1.15 20.24 -4.27
N TYR A 182 0.49 19.68 -5.28
CA TYR A 182 -0.65 18.78 -5.07
C TYR A 182 -0.27 17.57 -4.22
N MET A 183 0.87 16.93 -4.52
CA MET A 183 1.34 15.78 -3.74
C MET A 183 1.60 16.15 -2.28
N ARG A 184 2.25 17.29 -2.01
CA ARG A 184 2.52 17.75 -0.64
C ARG A 184 1.24 18.14 0.09
N ASP A 185 0.41 18.99 -0.53
CA ASP A 185 -0.68 19.69 0.13
C ASP A 185 -1.97 18.87 0.18
N ALA A 186 -2.21 18.00 -0.82
CA ALA A 186 -3.43 17.20 -0.92
C ALA A 186 -3.25 15.71 -0.59
N ILE A 187 -2.01 15.19 -0.57
CA ILE A 187 -1.74 13.78 -0.30
C ILE A 187 -0.92 13.62 0.98
N ILE A 188 0.32 14.11 1.01
CA ILE A 188 1.28 13.82 2.08
C ILE A 188 0.82 14.44 3.41
N GLU A 189 0.61 15.75 3.42
CA GLU A 189 0.25 16.45 4.67
C GLU A 189 -1.11 15.99 5.22
N PRO A 190 -2.20 15.85 4.42
CA PRO A 190 -3.45 15.33 4.95
C PRO A 190 -3.36 13.88 5.47
N THR A 191 -2.58 13.01 4.82
CA THR A 191 -2.37 11.64 5.32
C THR A 191 -1.70 11.66 6.70
N ILE A 192 -0.68 12.51 6.89
CA ILE A 192 -0.03 12.61 8.19
C ILE A 192 -0.95 13.28 9.21
N SER A 193 -1.53 14.44 8.88
CA SER A 193 -2.27 15.29 9.87
C SER A 193 -3.67 14.79 10.18
N GLN A 194 -4.35 14.17 9.23
CA GLN A 194 -5.75 13.75 9.39
C GLN A 194 -5.90 12.25 9.62
N ASP A 195 -5.10 11.40 8.95
CA ASP A 195 -5.23 9.96 9.12
C ASP A 195 -4.38 9.44 10.27
N ILE A 196 -3.10 9.80 10.32
CA ILE A 196 -2.20 9.25 11.34
C ILE A 196 -2.40 9.95 12.69
N LEU A 197 -2.38 11.30 12.72
CA LEU A 197 -2.49 12.06 13.98
C LEU A 197 -3.89 11.98 14.63
N ALA A 198 -4.93 11.70 13.84
CA ALA A 198 -6.29 11.53 14.38
C ALA A 198 -6.53 10.16 15.03
N LEU A 199 -5.69 9.16 14.75
CA LEU A 199 -5.87 7.79 15.22
C LEU A 199 -5.24 7.49 16.56
N GLU A 200 -4.09 8.08 16.81
CA GLU A 200 -3.29 7.84 17.99
C GLU A 200 -2.75 9.16 18.56
N ASP A 201 -2.53 9.16 19.85
CA ASP A 201 -1.94 10.29 20.57
C ASP A 201 -0.45 10.44 20.16
N VAL A 202 -0.23 10.91 18.94
CA VAL A 202 1.12 11.20 18.43
C VAL A 202 1.64 12.45 19.12
N ARG A 203 2.45 12.24 20.16
CA ARG A 203 2.95 13.31 21.04
C ARG A 203 3.85 14.32 20.33
N LYS A 204 4.48 13.92 19.19
CA LYS A 204 5.46 14.72 18.45
C LYS A 204 5.15 14.76 16.95
N PRO A 205 4.15 15.51 16.50
CA PRO A 205 3.77 15.59 15.08
C PRO A 205 4.91 16.09 14.17
N ALA A 206 5.73 17.02 14.65
CA ALA A 206 6.89 17.51 13.90
C ALA A 206 7.94 16.41 13.65
N LEU A 207 8.16 15.54 14.65
CA LEU A 207 9.05 14.38 14.49
C LEU A 207 8.51 13.38 13.48
N MET A 208 7.19 13.14 13.44
CA MET A 208 6.56 12.27 12.42
C MET A 208 6.84 12.76 11.01
N ARG A 209 6.64 14.07 10.76
CA ARG A 209 6.93 14.69 9.46
C ARG A 209 8.41 14.62 9.09
N ALA A 210 9.28 14.87 10.07
CA ALA A 210 10.73 14.79 9.87
C ALA A 210 11.20 13.35 9.58
N LEU A 211 10.64 12.36 10.27
CA LEU A 211 10.89 10.94 10.03
C LEU A 211 10.44 10.52 8.62
N PHE A 212 9.22 10.93 8.22
CA PHE A 212 8.74 10.66 6.86
C PHE A 212 9.68 11.27 5.81
N ARG A 213 10.00 12.56 5.95
CA ARG A 213 10.89 13.26 5.01
C ARG A 213 12.26 12.58 4.91
N LEU A 214 12.87 12.30 6.05
CA LEU A 214 14.16 11.62 6.10
C LEU A 214 14.08 10.23 5.45
N GLY A 215 13.13 9.40 5.88
CA GLY A 215 12.98 8.04 5.38
C GLY A 215 12.65 7.97 3.89
N ALA A 216 11.84 8.90 3.37
CA ALA A 216 11.51 8.96 1.95
C ALA A 216 12.74 9.35 1.09
N LEU A 217 13.57 10.30 1.55
CA LEU A 217 14.81 10.66 0.86
C LEU A 217 15.88 9.56 0.94
N TYR A 218 15.83 8.71 1.96
CA TYR A 218 16.68 7.52 2.12
C TYR A 218 15.99 6.22 1.68
N SER A 219 14.94 6.30 0.84
CA SER A 219 14.31 5.10 0.29
C SER A 219 15.35 4.22 -0.41
N ALA A 220 15.18 2.90 -0.33
CA ALA A 220 16.13 1.90 -0.81
C ALA A 220 17.51 1.90 -0.09
N GLN A 221 17.64 2.56 1.06
CA GLN A 221 18.89 2.61 1.81
C GLN A 221 18.70 2.12 3.25
N GLU A 222 19.73 1.53 3.81
CA GLU A 222 19.78 1.20 5.23
C GLU A 222 20.08 2.44 6.06
N LEU A 223 19.19 2.75 6.99
CA LEU A 223 19.41 3.81 7.96
C LEU A 223 19.02 3.32 9.36
N SER A 224 20.02 3.15 10.22
CA SER A 224 19.75 2.68 11.58
C SER A 224 19.00 3.73 12.40
N TYR A 225 18.16 3.25 13.33
CA TYR A 225 17.43 4.14 14.25
C TYR A 225 18.39 5.07 15.04
N ASN A 226 19.59 4.61 15.38
CA ASN A 226 20.58 5.46 16.06
C ASN A 226 21.12 6.58 15.16
N LYS A 227 21.36 6.32 13.87
CA LYS A 227 21.74 7.37 12.92
C LYS A 227 20.60 8.37 12.73
N MET A 228 19.33 7.89 12.70
CA MET A 228 18.15 8.77 12.65
C MET A 228 18.05 9.66 13.88
N LEU A 229 18.27 9.11 15.09
CA LEU A 229 18.28 9.90 16.33
C LEU A 229 19.27 11.05 16.27
N GLY A 230 20.44 10.84 15.64
CA GLY A 230 21.44 11.89 15.44
C GLY A 230 21.09 12.94 14.39
N GLN A 231 20.16 12.64 13.48
CA GLN A 231 19.75 13.56 12.40
C GLN A 231 18.41 14.28 12.68
N LEU A 232 17.59 13.72 13.55
CA LEU A 232 16.26 14.24 13.87
C LEU A 232 16.32 15.02 15.20
N GLN A 233 15.88 16.28 15.16
CA GLN A 233 15.72 17.07 16.37
C GLN A 233 14.60 16.50 17.25
N ASP A 234 14.81 16.45 18.54
CA ASP A 234 13.85 15.96 19.54
C ASP A 234 13.33 14.53 19.29
N ALA A 235 14.17 13.68 18.69
CA ALA A 235 13.78 12.34 18.24
C ALA A 235 13.34 11.39 19.38
N GLY A 236 13.68 11.69 20.63
CA GLY A 236 13.32 10.84 21.76
C GLY A 236 14.15 9.55 21.80
N ASN A 237 13.52 8.42 21.53
CA ASN A 237 14.17 7.12 21.53
C ASN A 237 13.83 6.27 20.28
N THR A 238 14.54 5.18 20.09
CA THR A 238 14.35 4.26 18.97
C THR A 238 12.96 3.64 18.93
N THR A 239 12.32 3.41 20.08
CA THR A 239 10.95 2.85 20.18
C THR A 239 9.92 3.82 19.60
N THR A 240 10.06 5.12 19.87
CA THR A 240 9.19 6.15 19.28
C THR A 240 9.32 6.19 17.76
N LEU A 241 10.56 6.14 17.24
CA LEU A 241 10.79 6.11 15.79
C LEU A 241 10.23 4.87 15.12
N ALA A 242 10.40 3.69 15.76
CA ALA A 242 9.85 2.44 15.26
C ALA A 242 8.31 2.46 15.23
N HIS A 243 7.68 2.99 16.28
CA HIS A 243 6.22 3.16 16.31
C HIS A 243 5.74 4.13 15.23
N TYR A 244 6.41 5.25 15.04
CA TYR A 244 6.03 6.20 13.98
C TYR A 244 6.24 5.63 12.58
N LEU A 245 7.28 4.82 12.38
CA LEU A 245 7.47 4.11 11.12
C LEU A 245 6.36 3.09 10.86
N ASP A 246 5.88 2.39 11.89
CA ASP A 246 4.74 1.48 11.80
C ASP A 246 3.46 2.21 11.38
N LEU A 247 3.18 3.39 11.94
CA LEU A 247 2.05 4.22 11.54
C LEU A 247 2.15 4.69 10.09
N LEU A 248 3.33 5.15 9.66
CA LEU A 248 3.60 5.53 8.27
C LEU A 248 3.45 4.33 7.32
N SER A 249 3.84 3.15 7.75
CA SER A 249 3.69 1.89 6.99
C SER A 249 2.22 1.52 6.81
N LYS A 250 1.43 1.56 7.87
CA LYS A 250 -0.02 1.35 7.83
C LYS A 250 -0.73 2.37 6.94
N ALA A 251 -0.21 3.60 6.86
CA ALA A 251 -0.71 4.64 5.96
C ALA A 251 -0.33 4.43 4.48
N GLY A 252 0.53 3.47 4.18
CA GLY A 252 1.04 3.23 2.83
C GLY A 252 1.97 4.34 2.34
N MET A 253 2.72 4.97 3.25
CA MET A 253 3.66 6.05 2.92
C MET A 253 5.10 5.59 2.91
N LEU A 254 5.56 5.05 4.03
CA LEU A 254 6.96 4.66 4.25
C LEU A 254 7.02 3.42 5.12
N THR A 255 7.84 2.45 4.78
CA THR A 255 8.08 1.26 5.61
C THR A 255 9.57 0.99 5.80
N GLY A 256 9.89 0.10 6.70
CA GLY A 256 11.23 -0.44 6.89
C GLY A 256 11.25 -1.93 6.58
N LEU A 257 11.92 -2.32 5.50
CA LEU A 257 12.11 -3.73 5.18
C LEU A 257 13.01 -4.39 6.23
N PRO A 258 12.61 -5.55 6.78
CA PRO A 258 13.45 -6.28 7.70
C PRO A 258 14.62 -6.95 6.96
N ARG A 259 15.73 -7.13 7.66
CA ARG A 259 16.84 -7.91 7.14
C ARG A 259 16.49 -9.40 7.14
N PHE A 260 16.79 -10.10 6.04
CA PHE A 260 16.65 -11.55 5.98
C PHE A 260 17.62 -12.24 6.95
N SER A 261 17.12 -13.12 7.79
CA SER A 261 17.87 -14.01 8.66
C SER A 261 17.01 -15.22 8.99
N ASP A 262 17.64 -16.38 9.16
CA ASP A 262 16.94 -17.59 9.60
C ASP A 262 16.46 -17.47 11.05
N LYS A 263 17.09 -16.61 11.85
CA LYS A 263 16.73 -16.35 13.25
C LYS A 263 15.83 -15.13 13.35
N GLU A 264 14.63 -15.30 13.84
CA GLU A 264 13.65 -14.22 14.06
C GLU A 264 14.18 -13.12 15.00
N THR A 265 14.98 -13.49 16.01
CA THR A 265 15.61 -12.54 16.94
C THR A 265 16.55 -11.57 16.27
N ASP A 266 17.26 -12.00 15.22
CA ASP A 266 18.22 -11.16 14.50
C ASP A 266 17.50 -10.19 13.55
N ARG A 267 16.34 -10.59 13.01
CA ARG A 267 15.49 -9.71 12.20
C ARG A 267 15.00 -8.50 13.00
N ARG A 268 14.55 -8.72 14.24
CA ARG A 268 14.01 -7.65 15.10
C ARG A 268 15.05 -6.65 15.57
N LYS A 269 16.34 -7.04 15.58
CA LYS A 269 17.46 -6.19 16.02
C LYS A 269 18.13 -5.45 14.88
N SER A 270 17.83 -5.81 13.63
CA SER A 270 18.50 -5.22 12.46
C SER A 270 17.97 -3.82 12.15
N SER A 271 18.84 -2.99 11.60
CA SER A 271 18.45 -1.71 11.02
C SER A 271 17.47 -1.95 9.86
N PRO A 272 16.37 -1.19 9.75
CA PRO A 272 15.51 -1.29 8.60
C PRO A 272 16.16 -0.71 7.35
N ARG A 273 15.84 -1.27 6.18
CA ARG A 273 16.04 -0.59 4.90
C ARG A 273 14.77 0.15 4.57
N PHE A 274 14.82 1.46 4.47
CA PHE A 274 13.63 2.26 4.17
C PHE A 274 13.10 2.00 2.78
N MET A 275 11.77 2.07 2.63
CA MET A 275 11.11 1.92 1.36
C MET A 275 9.82 2.76 1.34
N VAL A 276 9.71 3.66 0.37
CA VAL A 276 8.43 4.32 0.08
C VAL A 276 7.48 3.33 -0.59
N TYR A 277 6.18 3.50 -0.38
CA TYR A 277 5.17 2.71 -1.08
C TYR A 277 4.90 3.21 -2.51
N ASP A 278 5.39 4.40 -2.85
CA ASP A 278 5.28 5.02 -4.17
C ASP A 278 6.37 6.07 -4.34
N THR A 279 7.01 6.11 -5.50
CA THR A 279 8.14 7.00 -5.77
C THR A 279 7.76 8.48 -5.73
N SER A 280 6.50 8.83 -6.02
CA SER A 280 6.01 10.21 -5.92
C SER A 280 6.14 10.78 -4.50
N LEU A 281 6.11 9.92 -3.47
CA LEU A 281 6.30 10.34 -2.08
C LEU A 281 7.71 10.86 -1.79
N MET A 282 8.71 10.40 -2.55
CA MET A 282 10.09 10.91 -2.42
C MET A 282 10.39 12.02 -3.42
N THR A 283 9.88 11.95 -4.65
CA THR A 283 10.14 12.94 -5.68
C THR A 283 9.45 14.27 -5.41
N ALA A 284 8.22 14.25 -4.86
CA ALA A 284 7.47 15.45 -4.50
C ALA A 284 8.09 16.30 -3.39
N ILE A 285 8.92 15.70 -2.52
CA ILE A 285 9.62 16.39 -1.43
C ILE A 285 11.09 16.64 -1.72
N SER A 286 11.58 16.15 -2.87
CA SER A 286 12.95 16.39 -3.33
C SER A 286 13.12 17.84 -3.76
N ASP A 287 14.27 18.40 -3.50
CA ASP A 287 14.73 19.70 -4.01
C ASP A 287 15.26 19.62 -5.45
N LYS A 288 15.39 18.41 -6.00
CA LYS A 288 15.91 18.15 -7.34
C LYS A 288 14.76 18.06 -8.34
N GLY A 289 14.89 18.77 -9.48
CA GLY A 289 13.93 18.71 -10.57
C GLY A 289 13.89 17.36 -11.28
N ARG A 290 12.82 17.12 -12.05
CA ARG A 290 12.61 15.88 -12.81
C ARG A 290 13.77 15.53 -13.73
N GLU A 291 14.27 16.52 -14.50
CA GLU A 291 15.38 16.32 -15.43
C GLU A 291 16.61 15.74 -14.73
N ARG A 292 16.91 16.26 -13.53
CA ARG A 292 18.05 15.81 -12.74
C ARG A 292 17.81 14.42 -12.13
N LEU A 293 16.63 14.19 -11.55
CA LEU A 293 16.28 12.90 -10.92
C LEU A 293 16.27 11.75 -11.92
N ILE A 294 15.85 12.00 -13.16
CA ILE A 294 15.79 10.97 -14.21
C ILE A 294 17.10 10.91 -15.01
N GLY A 295 17.78 12.06 -15.21
CA GLY A 295 18.97 12.13 -16.05
C GLY A 295 20.28 11.70 -15.37
N GLU A 296 20.41 11.88 -14.03
CA GLU A 296 21.60 11.44 -13.30
C GLU A 296 21.51 9.94 -12.95
N PRO A 297 22.46 9.09 -13.39
CA PRO A 297 22.38 7.63 -13.22
C PRO A 297 22.18 7.17 -11.78
N ASP A 298 22.87 7.77 -10.81
CA ASP A 298 22.76 7.41 -9.39
C ASP A 298 21.37 7.75 -8.83
N LEU A 299 20.85 8.94 -9.16
CA LEU A 299 19.53 9.37 -8.70
C LEU A 299 18.42 8.52 -9.34
N ARG A 300 18.54 8.26 -10.64
CA ARG A 300 17.62 7.37 -11.36
C ARG A 300 17.70 5.96 -10.79
N GLY A 301 18.87 5.46 -10.45
CA GLY A 301 19.07 4.17 -9.79
C GLY A 301 18.27 4.04 -8.50
N HIS A 302 18.30 5.06 -7.64
CA HIS A 302 17.49 5.08 -6.42
C HIS A 302 15.98 5.08 -6.69
N LEU A 303 15.52 5.79 -7.74
CA LEU A 303 14.11 5.76 -8.14
C LEU A 303 13.69 4.37 -8.63
N VAL A 304 14.52 3.74 -9.44
CA VAL A 304 14.29 2.38 -9.96
C VAL A 304 14.21 1.39 -8.81
N GLU A 305 15.19 1.38 -7.91
CA GLU A 305 15.21 0.47 -6.77
C GLU A 305 14.01 0.70 -5.83
N SER A 306 13.67 1.96 -5.56
CA SER A 306 12.48 2.31 -4.76
C SER A 306 11.18 1.86 -5.44
N SER A 307 11.08 2.00 -6.77
CA SER A 307 9.91 1.56 -7.54
C SER A 307 9.76 0.04 -7.54
N VAL A 308 10.87 -0.69 -7.73
CA VAL A 308 10.91 -2.16 -7.63
C VAL A 308 10.48 -2.61 -6.23
N GLY A 309 11.03 -2.01 -5.17
CA GLY A 309 10.67 -2.32 -3.80
C GLY A 309 9.20 -2.04 -3.49
N ALA A 310 8.68 -0.89 -3.90
CA ALA A 310 7.26 -0.53 -3.77
C ALA A 310 6.36 -1.57 -4.47
N ARG A 311 6.72 -1.98 -5.70
CA ARG A 311 5.99 -3.01 -6.44
C ARG A 311 6.01 -4.36 -5.73
N LEU A 312 7.16 -4.77 -5.20
CA LEU A 312 7.30 -6.01 -4.43
C LEU A 312 6.45 -6.00 -3.16
N ILE A 313 6.41 -4.89 -2.43
CA ILE A 313 5.58 -4.75 -1.23
C ILE A 313 4.10 -4.89 -1.59
N ALA A 314 3.64 -4.22 -2.65
CA ALA A 314 2.26 -4.30 -3.11
C ALA A 314 1.89 -5.74 -3.51
N ARG A 315 2.74 -6.41 -4.28
CA ARG A 315 2.55 -7.82 -4.67
C ARG A 315 2.61 -8.76 -3.47
N GLY A 316 3.55 -8.54 -2.54
CA GLY A 316 3.66 -9.36 -1.33
C GLY A 316 2.40 -9.37 -0.49
N ALA A 317 1.75 -8.21 -0.37
CA ALA A 317 0.48 -8.07 0.34
C ALA A 317 -0.68 -8.83 -0.33
N ASP A 318 -0.69 -8.95 -1.67
CA ASP A 318 -1.73 -9.64 -2.42
C ASP A 318 -1.42 -11.14 -2.63
N GLU A 319 -0.17 -11.49 -2.91
CA GLU A 319 0.27 -12.85 -3.25
C GLU A 319 0.73 -13.66 -2.03
N GLY A 320 0.85 -13.03 -0.85
CA GLY A 320 1.19 -13.68 0.42
C GLY A 320 2.67 -14.08 0.52
N PHE A 321 3.59 -13.14 0.28
CA PHE A 321 5.01 -13.33 0.51
C PHE A 321 5.62 -12.15 1.28
N ASP A 322 6.68 -12.44 2.06
CA ASP A 322 7.46 -11.43 2.76
C ASP A 322 8.48 -10.78 1.82
N VAL A 323 8.71 -9.47 2.00
CA VAL A 323 9.77 -8.71 1.32
C VAL A 323 10.81 -8.28 2.35
N MET A 324 12.05 -8.66 2.13
CA MET A 324 13.19 -8.44 3.01
C MET A 324 14.39 -7.96 2.18
N TRP A 325 15.49 -7.61 2.83
CA TRP A 325 16.79 -7.37 2.22
C TRP A 325 17.85 -8.20 2.93
N TRP A 326 19.01 -8.40 2.33
CA TRP A 326 20.06 -9.21 2.95
C TRP A 326 21.43 -8.53 2.86
N ARG A 327 22.21 -8.68 3.93
CA ARG A 327 23.61 -8.23 3.99
C ARG A 327 24.42 -9.20 4.87
N ASP A 328 25.66 -9.45 4.43
CA ASP A 328 26.70 -10.09 5.22
C ASP A 328 28.05 -9.41 4.98
N GLY A 329 28.55 -8.73 6.02
CA GLY A 329 29.69 -7.83 5.88
C GLY A 329 29.43 -6.71 4.87
N ASN A 330 30.20 -6.71 3.78
CA ASN A 330 30.06 -5.75 2.67
C ASN A 330 29.23 -6.28 1.50
N GLU A 331 28.75 -7.52 1.58
CA GLU A 331 27.94 -8.15 0.55
C GLU A 331 26.46 -7.93 0.82
N GLU A 332 25.71 -7.58 -0.22
CA GLU A 332 24.32 -7.19 -0.11
C GLU A 332 23.47 -7.76 -1.25
N VAL A 333 22.21 -8.07 -0.96
CA VAL A 333 21.15 -8.36 -1.94
C VAL A 333 20.00 -7.40 -1.67
N ASP A 334 19.56 -6.68 -2.71
CA ASP A 334 18.58 -5.61 -2.58
C ASP A 334 17.25 -6.10 -2.02
N PHE A 335 16.73 -7.21 -2.55
CA PHE A 335 15.48 -7.79 -2.06
C PHE A 335 15.59 -9.31 -1.95
N VAL A 336 15.05 -9.84 -0.85
CA VAL A 336 14.85 -11.27 -0.63
C VAL A 336 13.37 -11.51 -0.35
N LEU A 337 12.73 -12.30 -1.20
CA LEU A 337 11.32 -12.66 -1.03
C LEU A 337 11.23 -14.06 -0.43
N ARG A 338 10.25 -14.24 0.47
CA ARG A 338 9.96 -15.55 1.07
C ARG A 338 8.47 -15.87 1.04
N LYS A 339 8.14 -17.01 0.42
CA LYS A 339 6.79 -17.56 0.41
C LYS A 339 6.84 -19.02 0.87
N GLY A 340 6.46 -19.27 2.11
CA GLY A 340 6.69 -20.58 2.74
C GLY A 340 8.19 -20.93 2.76
N THR A 341 8.58 -21.99 2.09
CA THR A 341 9.98 -22.42 1.93
C THR A 341 10.67 -21.85 0.70
N ALA A 342 9.93 -21.26 -0.24
CA ALA A 342 10.49 -20.71 -1.47
C ALA A 342 11.15 -19.35 -1.20
N LEU A 343 12.37 -19.19 -1.72
CA LEU A 343 13.17 -17.97 -1.63
C LEU A 343 13.47 -17.43 -3.03
N VAL A 344 13.42 -16.12 -3.17
CA VAL A 344 13.82 -15.39 -4.37
C VAL A 344 14.74 -14.25 -3.97
N ALA A 345 15.94 -14.20 -4.56
CA ALA A 345 16.89 -13.09 -4.40
C ALA A 345 16.84 -12.19 -5.62
N ILE A 346 16.68 -10.90 -5.41
CA ILE A 346 16.55 -9.89 -6.47
C ILE A 346 17.63 -8.83 -6.30
N GLU A 347 18.34 -8.57 -7.38
CA GLU A 347 19.34 -7.51 -7.51
C GLU A 347 18.86 -6.50 -8.55
N VAL A 348 18.92 -5.21 -8.24
CA VAL A 348 18.53 -4.12 -9.13
C VAL A 348 19.77 -3.42 -9.65
N LYS A 349 19.97 -3.39 -10.97
CA LYS A 349 21.13 -2.78 -11.63
C LYS A 349 20.73 -1.52 -12.37
N SER A 350 21.31 -0.38 -12.00
CA SER A 350 20.98 0.90 -12.63
C SER A 350 21.79 1.20 -13.90
N SER A 351 23.04 0.76 -14.03
CA SER A 351 23.85 0.97 -15.25
C SER A 351 25.25 0.33 -15.33
N HIS A 352 25.94 -0.03 -14.27
CA HIS A 352 27.31 -0.57 -14.36
C HIS A 352 27.49 -1.80 -13.49
N GLU A 353 28.34 -2.71 -13.98
CA GLU A 353 28.73 -3.96 -13.33
C GLU A 353 29.50 -3.70 -12.02
N SER A 354 28.81 -3.43 -10.94
CA SER A 354 29.40 -3.46 -9.62
C SER A 354 28.68 -4.49 -8.75
N GLY A 355 29.42 -5.51 -8.34
CA GLY A 355 29.05 -6.34 -7.21
C GLY A 355 28.12 -7.52 -7.45
N GLN A 356 28.51 -8.51 -8.28
CA GLN A 356 27.87 -9.85 -8.26
C GLN A 356 28.22 -10.67 -7.00
N SER A 357 29.07 -10.15 -6.11
CA SER A 357 29.54 -10.86 -4.92
C SER A 357 28.41 -11.15 -3.93
N GLY A 358 27.53 -10.19 -3.67
CA GLY A 358 26.44 -10.35 -2.70
C GLY A 358 25.43 -11.42 -3.14
N MET A 359 24.99 -11.39 -4.40
CA MET A 359 24.11 -12.43 -4.96
C MET A 359 24.76 -13.82 -4.91
N ALA A 360 26.03 -13.94 -5.30
CA ALA A 360 26.75 -15.21 -5.25
C ALA A 360 26.89 -15.76 -3.82
N SER A 361 27.24 -14.91 -2.87
CA SER A 361 27.35 -15.27 -1.45
C SER A 361 26.01 -15.68 -0.86
N PHE A 362 24.92 -14.96 -1.19
CA PHE A 362 23.58 -15.32 -0.76
C PHE A 362 23.17 -16.69 -1.29
N LEU A 363 23.38 -16.96 -2.59
CA LEU A 363 23.05 -18.25 -3.22
C LEU A 363 23.90 -19.39 -2.69
N GLN A 364 25.15 -19.16 -2.33
CA GLN A 364 25.98 -20.17 -1.67
C GLN A 364 25.38 -20.62 -0.33
N LYS A 365 24.82 -19.67 0.45
CA LYS A 365 24.13 -19.95 1.73
C LYS A 365 22.71 -20.49 1.55
N ASN A 366 22.07 -20.16 0.43
CA ASN A 366 20.69 -20.52 0.10
C ASN A 366 20.59 -21.10 -1.32
N PRO A 367 21.12 -22.32 -1.57
CA PRO A 367 21.21 -22.88 -2.92
C PRO A 367 19.85 -23.08 -3.62
N GLN A 368 18.77 -23.18 -2.83
CA GLN A 368 17.39 -23.31 -3.34
C GLN A 368 16.78 -21.98 -3.79
N ALA A 369 17.44 -20.84 -3.50
CA ALA A 369 16.88 -19.54 -3.85
C ALA A 369 16.97 -19.29 -5.35
N ARG A 370 15.87 -18.80 -5.92
CA ARG A 370 15.84 -18.34 -7.32
C ARG A 370 16.50 -16.95 -7.39
N ARG A 371 17.32 -16.75 -8.42
CA ARG A 371 17.93 -15.46 -8.74
C ARG A 371 17.10 -14.70 -9.77
N ILE A 372 16.90 -13.40 -9.56
CA ILE A 372 16.36 -12.44 -10.54
C ILE A 372 17.28 -11.22 -10.56
N ILE A 373 17.65 -10.76 -11.75
CA ILE A 373 18.38 -9.51 -11.95
C ILE A 373 17.47 -8.58 -12.73
N VAL A 374 17.23 -7.38 -12.19
CA VAL A 374 16.39 -6.35 -12.78
C VAL A 374 17.27 -5.23 -13.31
N GLY A 375 17.18 -4.95 -14.60
CA GLY A 375 18.07 -3.98 -15.27
C GLY A 375 19.48 -4.51 -15.53
N GLY A 376 20.34 -3.63 -16.09
CA GLY A 376 21.70 -3.99 -16.48
C GLY A 376 21.77 -4.82 -17.78
N ALA A 377 22.99 -5.16 -18.17
CA ALA A 377 23.29 -5.93 -19.40
C ALA A 377 23.62 -7.41 -19.14
N SER A 378 23.41 -7.91 -17.92
CA SER A 378 23.76 -9.29 -17.56
C SER A 378 22.87 -10.30 -18.28
N GLN A 379 23.46 -11.44 -18.69
CA GLN A 379 22.71 -12.53 -19.32
C GLN A 379 21.62 -13.06 -18.36
N GLY A 380 20.37 -13.08 -18.84
CA GLY A 380 19.21 -13.51 -18.07
C GLY A 380 18.63 -12.44 -17.14
N ALA A 381 19.07 -11.18 -17.26
CA ALA A 381 18.43 -10.05 -16.61
C ALA A 381 17.14 -9.68 -17.38
N CYS A 382 16.10 -9.26 -16.63
CA CYS A 382 14.93 -8.61 -17.20
C CYS A 382 15.12 -7.10 -17.20
N THR A 383 14.42 -6.39 -18.07
CA THR A 383 14.39 -4.92 -18.00
C THR A 383 13.61 -4.44 -16.77
N VAL A 384 13.86 -3.21 -16.35
CA VAL A 384 13.09 -2.57 -15.27
C VAL A 384 11.61 -2.47 -15.67
N GLU A 385 11.33 -2.21 -16.93
CA GLU A 385 9.97 -2.07 -17.46
C GLU A 385 9.23 -3.42 -17.42
N GLU A 386 9.83 -4.51 -17.93
CA GLU A 386 9.25 -5.86 -17.84
C GLU A 386 8.93 -6.26 -16.41
N PHE A 387 9.82 -5.93 -15.47
CA PHE A 387 9.60 -6.22 -14.05
C PHE A 387 8.41 -5.44 -13.48
N LEU A 388 8.34 -4.12 -13.72
CA LEU A 388 7.28 -3.25 -13.21
C LEU A 388 5.93 -3.44 -13.92
N LEU A 389 5.93 -4.04 -15.13
CA LEU A 389 4.73 -4.49 -15.84
C LEU A 389 4.22 -5.86 -15.36
N ASP A 390 4.90 -6.50 -14.38
CA ASP A 390 4.60 -7.85 -13.86
C ASP A 390 4.77 -8.98 -14.85
N GLU A 391 5.57 -8.79 -15.87
CA GLU A 391 5.86 -9.82 -16.89
C GLU A 391 6.84 -10.88 -16.37
N VAL A 392 7.51 -10.60 -15.25
CA VAL A 392 8.48 -11.50 -14.62
C VAL A 392 7.83 -12.28 -13.49
N PRO A 393 7.66 -13.61 -13.61
CA PRO A 393 7.14 -14.42 -12.51
C PRO A 393 8.16 -14.46 -11.36
N LEU A 394 7.72 -14.14 -10.13
CA LEU A 394 8.59 -14.16 -8.95
C LEU A 394 8.86 -15.58 -8.45
N PHE A 395 7.80 -16.35 -8.30
CA PHE A 395 7.88 -17.75 -7.88
C PHE A 395 7.55 -18.68 -9.06
N GLY A 396 8.09 -19.88 -9.10
CA GLY A 396 7.71 -20.89 -10.09
C GLY A 396 6.20 -21.18 -9.99
N ARG A 397 5.57 -21.59 -11.10
CA ARG A 397 4.22 -22.16 -11.03
C ARG A 397 4.29 -23.36 -10.10
N ALA A 398 3.46 -23.32 -9.02
CA ALA A 398 3.28 -24.47 -8.14
C ALA A 398 2.74 -25.66 -8.92
#